data_1ee2cba7f2792e02a8b5f723e6018c25
#
_entry.id   1ee2cba7f2792e02a8b5f723e6018c25
#
_cell.length_a   1.000
_cell.length_b   1.000
_cell.length_c   1.000
_cell.angle_alpha   90.00
_cell.angle_beta   90.00
_cell.angle_gamma   90.00
#
_symmetry.space_group_name_H-M   'P 1'
#
loop_
_entity.id
_entity.type
_entity.pdbx_description
1 polymer ?
#
loop_
_entity_poly.entity_id
_entity_poly.type
_entity_poly.pdbx_seq_one_letter_code
_entity_poly.pdbx_strand_id
1 'polypeptide(L)'
;MADRFETAYVFGTLGNLSGALGDGWSAEDHYAWAVGEHSRLSLPLPGDTETYILRLSLHPLVHPGRCESQRLTIAAGDVLLGHFDVPHQATVDVPLPLALTRERTQLDLRLTHPDALRPRDFKDSTDSRWLSLCFHSGGLVRASDGTGGNTPEDVMHAVVAGHALARQIAAVMAQLSPLRGRIAFHYVSPDGSLDAATRHLPADALPAAQIYWRQSGVGTPEVAAAINAAVPADCDVQRIPSPHMTALWPLQGADPRRIAEPGRYGHGRYMFSDRVGASMANMMLQDDVVLLAYESMAEKEMPDLDASLDADVAVWRQLDATNDVRVADFILANFRRQRMFLAPPLAGSAVLRHIIDQLIETPAIRAVASPADLARELDFLLSGYVGHWQELPIHPHIARHFGLQWWQPGMRYRWFGNSWTFEEYALNYIRWNAWRP
;
A
#
# COMPACT_ATOMS: atom_id res chain seq x y z
N MET A 1 0.22 26.71 -7.99
CA MET A 1 0.00 27.06 -6.55
C MET A 1 -0.41 25.78 -5.89
N ALA A 2 0.41 25.21 -4.98
CA ALA A 2 0.18 23.88 -4.43
C ALA A 2 -1.13 23.83 -3.68
N ASP A 3 -1.93 22.78 -3.90
CA ASP A 3 -3.03 22.40 -3.04
C ASP A 3 -2.45 22.16 -1.64
N ARG A 4 -2.38 23.19 -0.82
CA ARG A 4 -2.15 23.03 0.60
C ARG A 4 -3.40 22.33 1.14
N PHE A 5 -3.22 21.18 1.80
CA PHE A 5 -4.19 20.85 2.81
C PHE A 5 -4.17 22.01 3.80
N GLU A 6 -5.20 22.84 3.80
CA GLU A 6 -5.37 23.87 4.82
C GLU A 6 -5.43 23.21 6.20
N THR A 7 -5.95 21.97 6.23
CA THR A 7 -5.96 21.12 7.41
C THR A 7 -5.76 19.66 6.99
N ALA A 8 -4.71 19.05 7.49
CA ALA A 8 -4.47 17.61 7.32
C ALA A 8 -5.10 16.82 8.46
N TYR A 9 -5.72 15.68 8.14
CA TYR A 9 -6.39 14.80 9.08
C TYR A 9 -5.73 13.44 9.11
N VAL A 10 -5.49 12.90 10.30
CA VAL A 10 -4.99 11.55 10.54
C VAL A 10 -5.99 10.84 11.44
N PHE A 11 -6.49 9.70 10.97
CA PHE A 11 -7.41 8.85 11.73
C PHE A 11 -6.61 7.97 12.72
N GLY A 12 -7.33 7.40 13.69
CA GLY A 12 -6.76 6.54 14.72
C GLY A 12 -6.54 7.23 16.06
N THR A 13 -6.13 6.45 17.05
CA THR A 13 -5.98 6.92 18.43
C THR A 13 -4.82 7.90 18.60
N LEU A 14 -3.78 7.79 17.76
CA LEU A 14 -2.64 8.72 17.71
C LEU A 14 -2.85 9.86 16.69
N GLY A 15 -3.94 9.84 15.94
CA GLY A 15 -4.26 10.86 14.94
C GLY A 15 -4.92 12.10 15.55
N ASN A 16 -4.87 13.21 14.81
CA ASN A 16 -5.48 14.48 15.23
C ASN A 16 -7.02 14.49 15.15
N LEU A 17 -7.63 13.46 14.54
CA LEU A 17 -9.07 13.24 14.55
C LEU A 17 -9.55 12.34 15.70
N SER A 18 -8.70 11.87 16.61
CA SER A 18 -9.10 10.95 17.68
C SER A 18 -10.27 11.47 18.52
N GLY A 19 -10.29 12.77 18.85
CA GLY A 19 -11.39 13.44 19.55
C GLY A 19 -12.59 13.81 18.68
N ALA A 20 -12.50 13.67 17.37
CA ALA A 20 -13.54 14.00 16.39
C ALA A 20 -14.35 12.78 15.91
N LEU A 21 -13.88 11.58 16.23
CA LEU A 21 -14.58 10.32 15.92
C LEU A 21 -15.71 10.11 16.92
N GLY A 22 -16.96 10.19 16.44
CA GLY A 22 -18.16 9.90 17.23
C GLY A 22 -18.49 8.41 17.26
N ASP A 23 -19.79 8.09 17.24
CA ASP A 23 -20.25 6.70 17.19
C ASP A 23 -19.88 6.02 15.85
N GLY A 24 -19.77 4.68 15.87
CA GLY A 24 -19.58 3.87 14.67
C GLY A 24 -18.12 3.76 14.21
N TRP A 25 -17.16 4.01 15.10
CA TRP A 25 -15.73 3.86 14.81
C TRP A 25 -15.07 2.85 15.74
N SER A 26 -14.07 2.14 15.19
CA SER A 26 -13.09 1.38 15.95
C SER A 26 -11.71 1.90 15.55
N ALA A 27 -11.14 2.75 16.39
CA ALA A 27 -9.86 3.40 16.14
C ALA A 27 -8.71 2.50 16.64
N GLU A 28 -7.75 2.29 15.77
CA GLU A 28 -6.44 1.72 16.03
C GLU A 28 -5.40 2.88 16.08
N ASP A 29 -4.12 2.60 16.22
CA ASP A 29 -3.11 3.67 16.41
C ASP A 29 -3.07 4.70 15.26
N HIS A 30 -3.14 4.24 14.01
CA HIS A 30 -2.93 5.09 12.83
C HIS A 30 -4.07 5.05 11.80
N TYR A 31 -5.19 4.44 12.12
CA TYR A 31 -6.36 4.35 11.27
C TYR A 31 -7.62 4.07 12.08
N ALA A 32 -8.79 4.24 11.47
CA ALA A 32 -10.05 3.90 12.10
C ALA A 32 -10.95 3.12 11.13
N TRP A 33 -11.53 2.03 11.62
CA TRP A 33 -12.58 1.30 10.90
C TRP A 33 -13.95 1.93 11.17
N ALA A 34 -14.71 2.15 10.10
CA ALA A 34 -16.13 2.37 10.19
C ALA A 34 -16.83 1.05 10.55
N VAL A 35 -17.60 1.05 11.64
CA VAL A 35 -18.20 -0.14 12.26
C VAL A 35 -19.72 -0.06 12.19
N GLY A 36 -20.37 -1.19 11.85
CA GLY A 36 -21.82 -1.24 11.65
C GLY A 36 -22.23 -0.62 10.32
N GLU A 37 -23.33 0.13 10.31
CA GLU A 37 -23.89 0.73 9.08
C GLU A 37 -23.70 2.24 9.02
N HIS A 38 -23.37 2.88 10.13
CA HIS A 38 -23.25 4.34 10.25
C HIS A 38 -22.09 4.73 11.14
N SER A 39 -21.40 5.82 10.76
CA SER A 39 -20.37 6.46 11.57
C SER A 39 -20.58 7.97 11.60
N ARG A 40 -20.16 8.62 12.68
CA ARG A 40 -20.20 10.07 12.84
C ARG A 40 -18.80 10.63 12.94
N LEU A 41 -18.57 11.75 12.25
CA LEU A 41 -17.30 12.48 12.26
C LEU A 41 -17.56 13.97 12.44
N SER A 42 -17.03 14.55 13.50
CA SER A 42 -17.05 16.00 13.74
C SER A 42 -15.81 16.63 13.12
N LEU A 43 -15.86 16.95 11.83
CA LEU A 43 -14.74 17.43 11.04
C LEU A 43 -14.31 18.83 11.49
N PRO A 44 -13.08 19.05 11.98
CA PRO A 44 -12.57 20.39 12.24
C PRO A 44 -12.46 21.21 10.95
N LEU A 45 -12.81 22.49 10.99
CA LEU A 45 -12.76 23.43 9.88
C LEU A 45 -11.88 24.64 10.23
N PRO A 46 -11.29 25.34 9.23
CA PRO A 46 -10.45 26.52 9.45
C PRO A 46 -11.19 27.74 10.02
N GLY A 47 -12.51 27.83 9.86
CA GLY A 47 -13.31 28.97 10.34
C GLY A 47 -13.25 30.20 9.44
N ASP A 48 -12.95 30.02 8.17
CA ASP A 48 -12.86 31.07 7.15
C ASP A 48 -14.06 31.08 6.18
N THR A 49 -13.93 31.77 5.06
CA THR A 49 -14.96 31.92 4.03
C THR A 49 -14.62 31.17 2.73
N GLU A 50 -13.63 30.28 2.79
CA GLU A 50 -13.20 29.52 1.63
C GLU A 50 -14.11 28.30 1.35
N THR A 51 -14.11 27.85 0.10
CA THR A 51 -14.80 26.63 -0.30
C THR A 51 -13.82 25.48 -0.31
N TYR A 52 -14.21 24.33 0.28
CA TYR A 52 -13.34 23.19 0.45
C TYR A 52 -13.85 21.93 -0.23
N ILE A 53 -12.91 21.08 -0.60
CA ILE A 53 -13.12 19.68 -0.91
C ILE A 53 -12.51 18.88 0.24
N LEU A 54 -13.30 18.05 0.92
CA LEU A 54 -12.80 17.06 1.87
C LEU A 54 -12.29 15.85 1.09
N ARG A 55 -11.02 15.58 1.19
CA ARG A 55 -10.36 14.43 0.61
C ARG A 55 -10.12 13.37 1.66
N LEU A 56 -10.52 12.13 1.40
CA LEU A 56 -10.40 11.02 2.34
C LEU A 56 -9.69 9.85 1.66
N SER A 57 -8.61 9.35 2.28
CA SER A 57 -7.91 8.12 1.88
C SER A 57 -8.45 6.94 2.71
N LEU A 58 -8.97 5.93 2.02
CA LEU A 58 -9.63 4.81 2.66
C LEU A 58 -9.48 3.52 1.85
N HIS A 59 -9.69 2.38 2.51
CA HIS A 59 -9.79 1.09 1.84
C HIS A 59 -10.99 0.28 2.35
N PRO A 60 -11.64 -0.52 1.48
CA PRO A 60 -12.81 -1.29 1.85
C PRO A 60 -12.43 -2.65 2.44
N LEU A 61 -13.28 -3.18 3.31
CA LEU A 61 -13.32 -4.59 3.61
C LEU A 61 -14.19 -5.28 2.56
N VAL A 62 -13.57 -5.97 1.62
CA VAL A 62 -14.26 -6.68 0.54
C VAL A 62 -13.95 -8.17 0.56
N HIS A 63 -14.86 -8.97 0.00
CA HIS A 63 -14.69 -10.41 -0.15
C HIS A 63 -15.38 -10.88 -1.45
N PRO A 64 -14.65 -11.53 -2.39
CA PRO A 64 -15.24 -12.04 -3.63
C PRO A 64 -16.45 -12.94 -3.38
N GLY A 65 -17.53 -12.70 -4.14
CA GLY A 65 -18.77 -13.44 -4.02
C GLY A 65 -19.68 -13.08 -2.85
N ARG A 66 -19.26 -12.14 -1.95
CA ARG A 66 -20.10 -11.61 -0.87
C ARG A 66 -20.30 -10.11 -0.95
N CYS A 67 -19.19 -9.39 -1.08
CA CYS A 67 -19.18 -7.93 -1.18
C CYS A 67 -17.94 -7.54 -1.98
N GLU A 68 -18.11 -7.11 -3.20
CA GLU A 68 -17.00 -6.76 -4.11
C GLU A 68 -16.62 -5.29 -4.02
N SER A 69 -17.49 -4.47 -3.44
CA SER A 69 -17.25 -3.07 -3.14
C SER A 69 -18.02 -2.65 -1.88
N GLN A 70 -17.55 -1.58 -1.22
CA GLN A 70 -18.25 -0.96 -0.09
C GLN A 70 -18.90 0.35 -0.56
N ARG A 71 -20.20 0.50 -0.34
CA ARG A 71 -20.89 1.77 -0.59
C ARG A 71 -20.67 2.73 0.56
N LEU A 72 -20.37 3.97 0.24
CA LEU A 72 -20.19 5.04 1.20
C LEU A 72 -21.06 6.24 0.80
N THR A 73 -21.94 6.66 1.69
CA THR A 73 -22.68 7.90 1.54
C THR A 73 -22.28 8.86 2.65
N ILE A 74 -21.95 10.09 2.29
CA ILE A 74 -21.57 11.16 3.24
C ILE A 74 -22.59 12.28 3.18
N ALA A 75 -23.08 12.69 4.34
CA ALA A 75 -24.05 13.77 4.48
C ALA A 75 -23.71 14.67 5.68
N ALA A 76 -24.07 15.95 5.59
CA ALA A 76 -24.05 16.92 6.69
C ALA A 76 -25.48 17.39 6.97
N GLY A 77 -26.05 16.98 8.12
CA GLY A 77 -27.47 17.14 8.36
C GLY A 77 -28.30 16.45 7.27
N ASP A 78 -29.17 17.23 6.59
CA ASP A 78 -30.02 16.76 5.48
C ASP A 78 -29.35 16.95 4.10
N VAL A 79 -28.14 17.51 4.04
CA VAL A 79 -27.42 17.76 2.78
C VAL A 79 -26.56 16.55 2.42
N LEU A 80 -26.90 15.89 1.30
CA LEU A 80 -26.07 14.85 0.72
C LEU A 80 -24.81 15.47 0.09
N LEU A 81 -23.62 15.05 0.53
CA LEU A 81 -22.33 15.56 0.03
C LEU A 81 -21.71 14.64 -1.01
N GLY A 82 -21.95 13.34 -0.92
CA GLY A 82 -21.42 12.39 -1.91
C GLY A 82 -21.90 10.97 -1.68
N HIS A 83 -21.86 10.20 -2.78
CA HIS A 83 -22.11 8.76 -2.79
C HIS A 83 -21.00 8.09 -3.59
N PHE A 84 -20.36 7.08 -2.99
CA PHE A 84 -19.16 6.45 -3.52
C PHE A 84 -19.29 4.93 -3.48
N ASP A 85 -18.82 4.29 -4.51
CA ASP A 85 -18.63 2.85 -4.58
C ASP A 85 -17.12 2.55 -4.51
N VAL A 86 -16.69 1.81 -3.50
CA VAL A 86 -15.28 1.64 -3.14
C VAL A 86 -14.89 0.15 -3.25
N PRO A 87 -14.45 -0.32 -4.42
CA PRO A 87 -14.07 -1.71 -4.64
C PRO A 87 -12.63 -2.03 -4.17
N HIS A 88 -11.78 -1.01 -4.04
CA HIS A 88 -10.38 -1.13 -3.63
C HIS A 88 -9.94 0.13 -2.88
N GLN A 89 -8.72 0.16 -2.41
CA GLN A 89 -8.16 1.37 -1.78
C GLN A 89 -8.32 2.57 -2.72
N ALA A 90 -8.90 3.65 -2.20
CA ALA A 90 -9.22 4.83 -2.99
C ALA A 90 -9.05 6.11 -2.17
N THR A 91 -8.95 7.21 -2.89
CA THR A 91 -9.15 8.55 -2.36
C THR A 91 -10.49 9.06 -2.90
N VAL A 92 -11.37 9.50 -2.00
CA VAL A 92 -12.65 10.09 -2.37
C VAL A 92 -12.63 11.58 -2.07
N ASP A 93 -13.14 12.37 -3.02
CA ASP A 93 -13.27 13.82 -2.90
C ASP A 93 -14.72 14.19 -2.66
N VAL A 94 -14.96 14.88 -1.55
CA VAL A 94 -16.28 15.29 -1.08
C VAL A 94 -16.35 16.81 -1.16
N PRO A 95 -17.03 17.41 -2.15
CA PRO A 95 -17.22 18.85 -2.20
C PRO A 95 -18.00 19.32 -0.98
N LEU A 96 -17.50 20.33 -0.27
CA LEU A 96 -18.17 20.93 0.86
C LEU A 96 -18.80 22.27 0.41
N PRO A 97 -20.15 22.36 0.33
CA PRO A 97 -20.81 23.60 0.02
C PRO A 97 -20.46 24.72 1.02
N LEU A 98 -20.13 25.91 0.52
CA LEU A 98 -19.75 27.06 1.34
C LEU A 98 -20.81 27.37 2.45
N ALA A 99 -22.08 27.13 2.19
CA ALA A 99 -23.15 27.30 3.19
C ALA A 99 -22.99 26.41 4.43
N LEU A 100 -22.24 25.29 4.31
CA LEU A 100 -21.98 24.36 5.41
C LEU A 100 -20.65 24.65 6.13
N THR A 101 -19.73 25.39 5.52
CA THR A 101 -18.35 25.56 6.03
C THR A 101 -18.04 27.00 6.46
N ARG A 102 -18.74 27.98 5.88
CA ARG A 102 -18.46 29.39 6.08
C ARG A 102 -18.46 29.80 7.55
N GLU A 103 -17.32 30.32 8.00
CA GLU A 103 -17.10 30.83 9.38
C GLU A 103 -17.37 29.77 10.47
N ARG A 104 -17.37 28.46 10.08
CA ARG A 104 -17.53 27.37 11.04
C ARG A 104 -16.17 26.74 11.35
N THR A 105 -16.01 26.36 12.61
CA THR A 105 -14.83 25.65 13.08
C THR A 105 -15.02 24.13 13.13
N GLN A 106 -16.23 23.65 12.82
CA GLN A 106 -16.58 22.23 12.85
C GLN A 106 -17.76 21.95 11.92
N LEU A 107 -17.76 20.77 11.31
CA LEU A 107 -18.84 20.22 10.49
C LEU A 107 -19.13 18.78 10.90
N ASP A 108 -20.36 18.52 11.34
CA ASP A 108 -20.78 17.17 11.69
C ASP A 108 -21.19 16.39 10.44
N LEU A 109 -20.49 15.30 10.18
CA LEU A 109 -20.72 14.40 9.07
C LEU A 109 -21.32 13.08 9.57
N ARG A 110 -22.30 12.59 8.81
CA ARG A 110 -22.81 11.22 8.92
C ARG A 110 -22.34 10.42 7.71
N LEU A 111 -21.68 9.32 7.98
CA LEU A 111 -21.23 8.37 6.99
C LEU A 111 -22.14 7.14 7.08
N THR A 112 -22.75 6.75 5.96
CA THR A 112 -23.56 5.53 5.85
C THR A 112 -22.82 4.52 4.98
N HIS A 113 -22.62 3.31 5.48
CA HIS A 113 -21.83 2.25 4.87
C HIS A 113 -22.49 0.88 5.12
N PRO A 114 -23.54 0.55 4.33
CA PRO A 114 -24.48 -0.55 4.65
C PRO A 114 -23.91 -1.96 4.39
N ASP A 115 -22.75 -2.06 3.74
CA ASP A 115 -22.19 -3.34 3.26
C ASP A 115 -21.16 -3.94 4.21
N ALA A 116 -21.21 -3.60 5.52
CA ALA A 116 -20.25 -4.08 6.50
C ALA A 116 -20.19 -5.62 6.57
N LEU A 117 -18.98 -6.14 6.71
CA LEU A 117 -18.70 -7.57 6.81
C LEU A 117 -18.03 -7.90 8.15
N ARG A 118 -18.17 -9.12 8.63
CA ARG A 118 -17.43 -9.61 9.79
C ARG A 118 -16.23 -10.45 9.33
N PRO A 119 -15.00 -10.06 9.66
CA PRO A 119 -13.82 -10.82 9.25
C PRO A 119 -13.87 -12.31 9.61
N ARG A 120 -14.37 -12.67 10.79
CA ARG A 120 -14.48 -14.07 11.24
C ARG A 120 -15.36 -14.95 10.35
N ASP A 121 -16.27 -14.36 9.55
CA ASP A 121 -17.23 -15.13 8.75
C ASP A 121 -16.59 -15.63 7.43
N PHE A 122 -15.39 -15.13 7.07
CA PHE A 122 -14.74 -15.46 5.79
C PHE A 122 -13.21 -15.40 5.82
N LYS A 123 -12.61 -15.00 6.96
CA LYS A 123 -11.16 -15.02 7.21
C LYS A 123 -10.87 -15.88 8.43
N ASP A 124 -9.65 -16.37 8.52
CA ASP A 124 -9.12 -16.95 9.74
C ASP A 124 -8.81 -15.83 10.74
N SER A 125 -9.86 -15.34 11.37
CA SER A 125 -9.82 -14.19 12.27
C SER A 125 -10.84 -14.35 13.38
N THR A 126 -10.48 -13.95 14.59
CA THR A 126 -11.40 -13.85 15.74
C THR A 126 -12.20 -12.56 15.74
N ASP A 127 -11.91 -11.63 14.81
CA ASP A 127 -12.58 -10.33 14.75
C ASP A 127 -14.05 -10.50 14.37
N SER A 128 -14.92 -10.17 15.32
CA SER A 128 -16.38 -10.26 15.20
C SER A 128 -17.05 -8.92 14.91
N ARG A 129 -16.29 -7.83 14.78
CA ARG A 129 -16.82 -6.50 14.44
C ARG A 129 -17.40 -6.50 13.03
N TRP A 130 -18.46 -5.75 12.83
CA TRP A 130 -18.98 -5.43 11.50
C TRP A 130 -18.17 -4.26 10.93
N LEU A 131 -17.21 -4.55 10.05
CA LEU A 131 -16.29 -3.59 9.46
C LEU A 131 -16.69 -3.28 8.01
N SER A 132 -16.59 -2.04 7.61
CA SER A 132 -16.90 -1.57 6.26
C SER A 132 -15.65 -0.98 5.59
N LEU A 133 -15.33 0.25 5.92
CA LEU A 133 -14.25 1.04 5.34
C LEU A 133 -13.23 1.40 6.43
N CYS A 134 -11.96 1.28 6.10
CA CYS A 134 -10.87 1.74 6.95
C CYS A 134 -10.38 3.09 6.44
N PHE A 135 -10.40 4.09 7.31
CA PHE A 135 -9.95 5.45 7.03
C PHE A 135 -8.55 5.66 7.59
N HIS A 136 -7.64 6.13 6.76
CA HIS A 136 -6.24 6.37 7.12
C HIS A 136 -5.97 7.85 7.36
N SER A 137 -6.28 8.67 6.38
CA SER A 137 -5.97 10.08 6.37
C SER A 137 -6.97 10.86 5.53
N GLY A 138 -6.91 12.17 5.64
CA GLY A 138 -7.69 13.07 4.81
C GLY A 138 -7.16 14.50 4.93
N GLY A 139 -7.87 15.42 4.31
CA GLY A 139 -7.55 16.84 4.42
C GLY A 139 -8.57 17.72 3.71
N LEU A 140 -8.52 19.00 4.02
CA LEU A 140 -9.27 20.02 3.30
C LEU A 140 -8.38 20.62 2.19
N VAL A 141 -8.90 20.64 0.98
CA VAL A 141 -8.30 21.26 -0.20
C VAL A 141 -9.20 22.41 -0.62
N ARG A 142 -8.65 23.59 -0.92
CA ARG A 142 -9.46 24.71 -1.43
C ARG A 142 -10.05 24.36 -2.79
N ALA A 143 -11.33 24.61 -2.99
CA ALA A 143 -12.00 24.32 -4.25
C ALA A 143 -11.47 25.18 -5.41
N SER A 144 -10.96 26.38 -5.14
CA SER A 144 -10.31 27.25 -6.12
C SER A 144 -9.00 26.68 -6.68
N ASP A 145 -8.36 25.80 -5.94
CA ASP A 145 -7.08 25.17 -6.30
C ASP A 145 -7.29 23.90 -7.15
N GLY A 146 -8.53 23.38 -7.21
CA GLY A 146 -8.90 22.17 -7.96
C GLY A 146 -9.61 22.38 -9.29
N THR A 147 -9.93 23.62 -9.66
CA THR A 147 -10.62 23.94 -10.92
C THR A 147 -9.69 24.60 -11.95
N GLY A 148 -8.53 24.03 -12.17
CA GLY A 148 -7.88 24.15 -13.47
C GLY A 148 -8.60 23.18 -14.41
N GLY A 149 -9.71 23.63 -14.99
CA GLY A 149 -10.47 22.84 -15.97
C GLY A 149 -9.61 22.67 -17.23
N ASN A 150 -8.83 21.60 -17.27
CA ASN A 150 -8.35 21.05 -18.53
C ASN A 150 -9.54 20.39 -19.20
N THR A 151 -9.75 20.71 -20.47
CA THR A 151 -10.61 19.92 -21.35
C THR A 151 -10.10 18.47 -21.38
N PRO A 152 -10.94 17.44 -21.59
CA PRO A 152 -10.48 16.04 -21.67
C PRO A 152 -9.32 15.79 -22.65
N GLU A 153 -9.07 16.71 -23.59
CA GLU A 153 -7.98 16.63 -24.59
C GLU A 153 -6.60 17.02 -24.04
N ASP A 154 -6.53 17.65 -22.84
CA ASP A 154 -5.26 18.16 -22.28
C ASP A 154 -4.68 17.29 -21.15
N VAL A 155 -5.31 16.14 -20.82
CA VAL A 155 -4.84 15.25 -19.76
C VAL A 155 -3.76 14.33 -20.30
N MET A 156 -2.55 14.40 -19.74
CA MET A 156 -1.47 13.45 -20.08
C MET A 156 -1.79 12.04 -19.56
N HIS A 157 -1.44 11.03 -20.34
CA HIS A 157 -1.53 9.63 -19.92
C HIS A 157 -0.17 9.12 -19.45
N ALA A 158 -0.11 8.63 -18.19
CA ALA A 158 1.05 7.97 -17.63
C ALA A 158 0.75 6.48 -17.42
N VAL A 159 1.51 5.62 -18.06
CA VAL A 159 1.38 4.17 -17.92
C VAL A 159 2.51 3.65 -17.02
N VAL A 160 2.15 2.92 -15.95
CA VAL A 160 3.09 2.32 -15.01
C VAL A 160 2.94 0.81 -15.05
N ALA A 161 3.94 0.12 -15.62
CA ALA A 161 3.91 -1.32 -15.86
C ALA A 161 4.82 -2.07 -14.89
N GLY A 162 4.31 -3.12 -14.24
CA GLY A 162 5.09 -3.95 -13.31
C GLY A 162 4.23 -4.70 -12.31
N HIS A 163 4.86 -5.21 -11.26
CA HIS A 163 4.17 -5.90 -10.15
C HIS A 163 3.70 -4.93 -9.04
N ALA A 164 3.66 -5.42 -7.81
CA ALA A 164 3.13 -4.69 -6.65
C ALA A 164 3.74 -3.29 -6.48
N LEU A 165 5.04 -3.12 -6.68
CA LEU A 165 5.72 -1.82 -6.56
C LEU A 165 5.24 -0.82 -7.61
N ALA A 166 5.11 -1.25 -8.87
CA ALA A 166 4.58 -0.40 -9.95
C ALA A 166 3.13 0.04 -9.67
N ARG A 167 2.31 -0.88 -9.18
CA ARG A 167 0.94 -0.58 -8.75
C ARG A 167 0.91 0.45 -7.62
N GLN A 168 1.81 0.33 -6.65
CA GLN A 168 1.92 1.29 -5.55
C GLN A 168 2.33 2.66 -6.04
N ILE A 169 3.32 2.74 -6.95
CA ILE A 169 3.76 3.99 -7.56
C ILE A 169 2.58 4.66 -8.28
N ALA A 170 1.88 3.93 -9.15
CA ALA A 170 0.72 4.46 -9.86
C ALA A 170 -0.37 4.99 -8.91
N ALA A 171 -0.67 4.22 -7.86
CA ALA A 171 -1.69 4.57 -6.87
C ALA A 171 -1.31 5.82 -6.05
N VAL A 172 -0.04 5.94 -5.65
CA VAL A 172 0.44 7.12 -4.90
C VAL A 172 0.47 8.35 -5.81
N MET A 173 1.02 8.23 -7.02
CA MET A 173 1.11 9.35 -7.96
C MET A 173 -0.27 9.89 -8.37
N ALA A 174 -1.25 9.01 -8.55
CA ALA A 174 -2.64 9.40 -8.85
C ALA A 174 -3.32 10.18 -7.71
N GLN A 175 -2.81 10.08 -6.49
CA GLN A 175 -3.35 10.79 -5.33
C GLN A 175 -2.76 12.18 -5.13
N LEU A 176 -1.62 12.50 -5.78
CA LEU A 176 -0.96 13.78 -5.63
C LEU A 176 -1.81 14.90 -6.28
N SER A 177 -2.26 15.84 -5.46
CA SER A 177 -3.15 16.92 -5.87
C SER A 177 -2.63 17.75 -7.04
N PRO A 178 -1.33 18.12 -7.11
CA PRO A 178 -0.81 18.91 -8.22
C PRO A 178 -0.83 18.19 -9.58
N LEU A 179 -0.96 16.86 -9.59
CA LEU A 179 -1.02 16.04 -10.81
C LEU A 179 -2.45 15.69 -11.22
N ARG A 180 -3.40 15.81 -10.31
CA ARG A 180 -4.79 15.45 -10.54
C ARG A 180 -5.43 16.29 -11.63
N GLY A 181 -6.17 15.63 -12.54
CA GLY A 181 -6.78 16.27 -13.72
C GLY A 181 -5.79 16.78 -14.77
N ARG A 182 -4.48 16.57 -14.55
CA ARG A 182 -3.41 16.92 -15.48
C ARG A 182 -2.66 15.69 -15.99
N ILE A 183 -2.54 14.65 -15.14
CA ILE A 183 -1.97 13.35 -15.50
C ILE A 183 -2.90 12.25 -15.02
N ALA A 184 -3.31 11.36 -15.91
CA ALA A 184 -4.04 10.14 -15.60
C ALA A 184 -3.05 8.98 -15.49
N PHE A 185 -2.87 8.44 -14.30
CA PHE A 185 -1.99 7.29 -14.03
C PHE A 185 -2.73 5.98 -14.24
N HIS A 186 -2.22 5.13 -15.12
CA HIS A 186 -2.74 3.81 -15.45
C HIS A 186 -1.75 2.74 -15.05
N TYR A 187 -2.22 1.75 -14.30
CA TYR A 187 -1.39 0.60 -13.91
C TYR A 187 -1.60 -0.58 -14.87
N VAL A 188 -0.50 -1.23 -15.25
CA VAL A 188 -0.50 -2.45 -16.09
C VAL A 188 0.28 -3.54 -15.39
N SER A 189 -0.35 -4.70 -15.19
CA SER A 189 0.36 -5.93 -14.79
C SER A 189 0.73 -6.72 -16.06
N PRO A 190 2.00 -6.88 -16.40
CA PRO A 190 2.44 -7.61 -17.58
C PRO A 190 2.41 -9.14 -17.41
N ASP A 191 1.74 -9.64 -16.36
CA ASP A 191 1.59 -11.07 -16.12
C ASP A 191 0.48 -11.66 -17.01
N GLY A 192 0.79 -12.75 -17.70
CA GLY A 192 -0.15 -13.42 -18.57
C GLY A 192 -0.12 -12.93 -20.03
N SER A 193 -1.28 -12.81 -20.68
CA SER A 193 -1.41 -12.31 -22.05
C SER A 193 -1.49 -10.78 -22.09
N LEU A 194 -1.21 -10.18 -23.27
CA LEU A 194 -1.38 -8.74 -23.48
C LEU A 194 -2.82 -8.31 -23.18
N ASP A 195 -3.82 -9.07 -23.63
CA ASP A 195 -5.23 -8.76 -23.38
C ASP A 195 -5.56 -8.75 -21.88
N ALA A 196 -4.98 -9.66 -21.10
CA ALA A 196 -5.14 -9.67 -19.65
C ALA A 196 -4.43 -8.48 -19.00
N ALA A 197 -3.23 -8.12 -19.47
CA ALA A 197 -2.46 -6.99 -18.97
C ALA A 197 -3.17 -5.65 -19.21
N THR A 198 -3.81 -5.48 -20.38
CA THR A 198 -4.43 -4.21 -20.79
C THR A 198 -5.93 -4.12 -20.52
N ARG A 199 -6.55 -5.17 -19.97
CA ARG A 199 -8.02 -5.29 -19.78
C ARG A 199 -8.70 -4.08 -19.14
N HIS A 200 -8.01 -3.40 -18.22
CA HIS A 200 -8.55 -2.28 -17.45
C HIS A 200 -8.05 -0.92 -17.91
N LEU A 201 -7.27 -0.88 -19.01
CA LEU A 201 -6.82 0.38 -19.59
C LEU A 201 -7.88 0.95 -20.54
N PRO A 202 -8.05 2.27 -20.59
CA PRO A 202 -8.68 2.92 -21.74
C PRO A 202 -7.97 2.50 -23.03
N ALA A 203 -8.72 2.31 -24.12
CA ALA A 203 -8.18 1.80 -25.39
C ALA A 203 -7.07 2.69 -25.98
N ASP A 204 -7.10 3.97 -25.65
CA ASP A 204 -6.17 5.01 -26.06
C ASP A 204 -5.01 5.24 -25.08
N ALA A 205 -5.05 4.66 -23.89
CA ALA A 205 -4.07 4.97 -22.84
C ALA A 205 -2.62 4.60 -23.22
N LEU A 206 -2.40 3.46 -23.88
CA LEU A 206 -1.06 3.07 -24.33
C LEU A 206 -0.61 3.89 -25.56
N PRO A 207 -1.42 4.01 -26.63
CA PRO A 207 -1.04 4.80 -27.81
C PRO A 207 -0.90 6.30 -27.54
N ALA A 208 -1.58 6.83 -26.52
CA ALA A 208 -1.51 8.24 -26.14
C ALA A 208 -0.59 8.51 -24.94
N ALA A 209 0.19 7.52 -24.47
CA ALA A 209 1.05 7.68 -23.32
C ALA A 209 2.17 8.71 -23.59
N GLN A 210 2.27 9.73 -22.75
CA GLN A 210 3.40 10.67 -22.71
C GLN A 210 4.43 10.26 -21.65
N ILE A 211 4.04 9.43 -20.69
CA ILE A 211 4.89 8.90 -19.61
C ILE A 211 4.74 7.39 -19.57
N TYR A 212 5.86 6.68 -19.63
CA TYR A 212 5.89 5.23 -19.50
C TYR A 212 6.95 4.79 -18.50
N TRP A 213 6.51 4.40 -17.32
CA TRP A 213 7.38 3.85 -16.27
C TRP A 213 7.23 2.34 -16.22
N ARG A 214 8.33 1.61 -16.44
CA ARG A 214 8.31 0.16 -16.47
C ARG A 214 9.26 -0.45 -15.46
N GLN A 215 8.76 -1.40 -14.70
CA GLN A 215 9.58 -2.18 -13.79
C GLN A 215 10.36 -3.24 -14.56
N SER A 216 11.68 -3.29 -14.38
CA SER A 216 12.56 -4.21 -15.08
C SER A 216 12.43 -5.64 -14.58
N GLY A 217 12.56 -6.61 -15.48
CA GLY A 217 12.54 -8.04 -15.16
C GLY A 217 11.16 -8.59 -14.80
N VAL A 218 10.10 -7.89 -15.17
CA VAL A 218 8.71 -8.26 -14.83
C VAL A 218 7.93 -8.67 -16.06
N GLY A 219 7.13 -9.72 -15.94
CA GLY A 219 6.28 -10.27 -16.99
C GLY A 219 7.00 -11.19 -17.97
N THR A 220 6.28 -11.67 -18.98
CA THR A 220 6.89 -12.42 -20.07
C THR A 220 7.55 -11.46 -21.07
N PRO A 221 8.67 -11.87 -21.71
CA PRO A 221 9.34 -11.03 -22.71
C PRO A 221 8.41 -10.58 -23.84
N GLU A 222 7.49 -11.44 -24.26
CA GLU A 222 6.54 -11.19 -25.34
C GLU A 222 5.55 -10.09 -24.96
N VAL A 223 4.97 -10.15 -23.76
CA VAL A 223 4.02 -9.14 -23.25
C VAL A 223 4.72 -7.80 -23.04
N ALA A 224 5.93 -7.83 -22.44
CA ALA A 224 6.72 -6.62 -22.27
C ALA A 224 7.08 -5.97 -23.63
N ALA A 225 7.46 -6.77 -24.63
CA ALA A 225 7.74 -6.29 -25.98
C ALA A 225 6.50 -5.70 -26.65
N ALA A 226 5.34 -6.33 -26.50
CA ALA A 226 4.08 -5.84 -27.07
C ALA A 226 3.64 -4.51 -26.42
N ILE A 227 3.74 -4.36 -25.10
CA ILE A 227 3.46 -3.10 -24.42
C ILE A 227 4.44 -2.02 -24.89
N ASN A 228 5.75 -2.32 -24.95
CA ASN A 228 6.75 -1.36 -25.42
C ASN A 228 6.51 -0.91 -26.88
N ALA A 229 6.03 -1.80 -27.73
CA ALA A 229 5.72 -1.47 -29.14
C ALA A 229 4.46 -0.61 -29.29
N ALA A 230 3.57 -0.63 -28.31
CA ALA A 230 2.32 0.15 -28.33
C ALA A 230 2.51 1.58 -27.77
N VAL A 231 3.61 1.83 -27.06
CA VAL A 231 3.93 3.16 -26.49
C VAL A 231 4.58 4.04 -27.54
N PRO A 232 4.21 5.34 -27.65
CA PRO A 232 4.83 6.28 -28.61
C PRO A 232 6.34 6.41 -28.43
N ALA A 233 7.06 6.62 -29.52
CA ALA A 233 8.51 6.71 -29.53
C ALA A 233 9.07 7.96 -28.80
N ASP A 234 8.26 9.00 -28.66
CA ASP A 234 8.56 10.27 -28.00
C ASP A 234 8.10 10.29 -26.52
N CYS A 235 7.59 9.18 -26.00
CA CYS A 235 7.17 9.02 -24.62
C CYS A 235 8.38 9.14 -23.66
N ASP A 236 8.19 9.81 -22.50
CA ASP A 236 9.18 9.83 -21.41
C ASP A 236 9.23 8.45 -20.73
N VAL A 237 10.27 7.69 -21.05
CA VAL A 237 10.41 6.30 -20.55
C VAL A 237 11.36 6.26 -19.37
N GLN A 238 10.90 5.71 -18.23
CA GLN A 238 11.74 5.43 -17.05
C GLN A 238 11.71 3.95 -16.71
N ARG A 239 12.89 3.36 -16.57
CA ARG A 239 13.06 1.99 -16.09
C ARG A 239 13.21 2.01 -14.58
N ILE A 240 12.29 1.33 -13.89
CA ILE A 240 12.22 1.24 -12.44
C ILE A 240 12.81 -0.10 -12.01
N PRO A 241 13.72 -0.14 -11.03
CA PRO A 241 14.24 -1.41 -10.51
C PRO A 241 13.17 -2.20 -9.77
N SER A 242 13.36 -3.52 -9.69
CA SER A 242 12.60 -4.42 -8.83
C SER A 242 13.49 -4.91 -7.69
N PRO A 243 13.81 -4.07 -6.69
CA PRO A 243 14.69 -4.47 -5.62
C PRO A 243 14.01 -5.49 -4.71
N HIS A 244 14.78 -6.46 -4.23
CA HIS A 244 14.39 -7.40 -3.19
C HIS A 244 15.53 -7.53 -2.19
N MET A 245 15.21 -8.01 -1.00
CA MET A 245 16.20 -8.23 0.06
C MET A 245 16.00 -9.63 0.65
N THR A 246 16.89 -10.54 0.36
CA THR A 246 16.83 -11.93 0.82
C THR A 246 17.61 -12.15 2.10
N ALA A 247 18.64 -11.34 2.36
CA ALA A 247 19.50 -11.45 3.54
C ALA A 247 18.74 -11.35 4.88
N LEU A 248 17.59 -10.64 4.91
CA LEU A 248 16.73 -10.58 6.10
C LEU A 248 15.83 -11.81 6.26
N TRP A 249 15.69 -12.66 5.24
CA TRP A 249 14.88 -13.87 5.24
C TRP A 249 15.58 -15.04 4.54
N PRO A 250 16.80 -15.43 4.97
CA PRO A 250 17.63 -16.38 4.25
C PRO A 250 17.15 -17.84 4.38
N LEU A 251 16.17 -18.09 5.24
CA LEU A 251 15.57 -19.40 5.43
C LEU A 251 14.41 -19.69 4.48
N GLN A 252 14.16 -18.81 3.50
CA GLN A 252 13.13 -19.07 2.51
C GLN A 252 13.40 -20.35 1.72
N GLY A 253 12.32 -21.08 1.40
CA GLY A 253 12.43 -22.33 0.68
C GLY A 253 11.08 -22.86 0.21
N ALA A 254 11.07 -24.03 -0.39
CA ALA A 254 9.85 -24.68 -0.82
C ALA A 254 9.04 -25.17 0.39
N ASP A 255 7.74 -24.98 0.34
CA ASP A 255 6.79 -25.56 1.26
C ASP A 255 5.68 -26.27 0.47
N PRO A 256 5.56 -27.61 0.57
CA PRO A 256 4.55 -28.36 -0.15
C PRO A 256 3.11 -28.03 0.31
N ARG A 257 2.96 -27.41 1.46
CA ARG A 257 1.67 -26.94 2.00
C ARG A 257 1.21 -25.62 1.35
N ARG A 258 2.06 -24.96 0.57
CA ARG A 258 1.75 -23.70 -0.11
C ARG A 258 0.72 -23.96 -1.22
N ILE A 259 -0.55 -23.86 -0.86
CA ILE A 259 -1.68 -24.05 -1.77
C ILE A 259 -2.42 -22.72 -1.87
N ALA A 260 -2.76 -22.32 -3.11
CA ALA A 260 -3.64 -21.18 -3.32
C ALA A 260 -5.02 -21.47 -2.72
N GLU A 261 -5.55 -20.55 -1.96
CA GLU A 261 -6.91 -20.58 -1.41
C GLU A 261 -7.75 -19.54 -2.18
N PRO A 262 -8.41 -19.91 -3.31
CA PRO A 262 -9.15 -18.96 -4.13
C PRO A 262 -10.18 -18.19 -3.31
N GLY A 263 -10.27 -16.89 -3.54
CA GLY A 263 -11.18 -15.99 -2.81
C GLY A 263 -10.73 -15.62 -1.39
N ARG A 264 -9.66 -16.23 -0.87
CA ARG A 264 -9.13 -15.95 0.47
C ARG A 264 -7.65 -15.58 0.44
N TYR A 265 -6.79 -16.44 -0.10
CA TYR A 265 -5.34 -16.25 -0.20
C TYR A 265 -4.85 -16.74 -1.58
N GLY A 266 -4.93 -15.90 -2.60
CA GLY A 266 -4.61 -16.28 -3.98
C GLY A 266 -3.20 -16.85 -4.20
N HIS A 267 -2.24 -16.48 -3.33
CA HIS A 267 -0.87 -17.01 -3.34
C HIS A 267 -0.57 -17.96 -2.18
N GLY A 268 -1.61 -18.43 -1.47
CA GLY A 268 -1.50 -19.19 -0.24
C GLY A 268 -1.37 -18.30 1.00
N ARG A 269 -1.79 -18.84 2.16
CA ARG A 269 -1.79 -18.14 3.46
C ARG A 269 -0.40 -17.70 3.90
N TYR A 270 0.63 -18.51 3.61
CA TYR A 270 2.03 -18.25 3.91
C TYR A 270 2.85 -18.27 2.62
N MET A 271 2.71 -17.20 1.84
CA MET A 271 3.35 -17.09 0.52
C MET A 271 4.89 -17.01 0.58
N PHE A 272 5.44 -16.64 1.73
CA PHE A 272 6.87 -16.60 1.99
C PHE A 272 7.24 -17.74 2.93
N SER A 273 7.44 -18.91 2.36
CA SER A 273 7.67 -20.14 3.13
C SER A 273 9.05 -20.15 3.79
N ASP A 274 9.10 -20.65 5.01
CA ASP A 274 10.34 -20.93 5.76
C ASP A 274 10.62 -22.43 5.71
N ARG A 275 11.80 -22.84 5.17
CA ARG A 275 12.15 -24.25 4.98
C ARG A 275 12.31 -25.01 6.30
N VAL A 276 12.80 -24.35 7.36
CA VAL A 276 12.94 -24.94 8.69
C VAL A 276 11.57 -25.14 9.31
N GLY A 277 10.74 -24.09 9.31
CA GLY A 277 9.36 -24.20 9.82
C GLY A 277 8.52 -25.22 9.05
N ALA A 278 8.69 -25.30 7.71
CA ALA A 278 8.01 -26.30 6.89
C ALA A 278 8.44 -27.75 7.25
N SER A 279 9.72 -27.98 7.53
CA SER A 279 10.23 -29.31 7.94
C SER A 279 9.66 -29.77 9.30
N MET A 280 9.24 -28.83 10.14
CA MET A 280 8.71 -29.10 11.48
C MET A 280 7.18 -29.27 11.52
N ALA A 281 6.49 -29.11 10.41
CA ALA A 281 5.02 -29.05 10.33
C ALA A 281 4.28 -30.25 10.97
N ASN A 282 4.89 -31.42 10.99
CA ASN A 282 4.29 -32.64 11.54
C ASN A 282 4.80 -33.02 12.95
N MET A 283 5.60 -32.17 13.58
CA MET A 283 6.13 -32.46 14.91
C MET A 283 5.02 -32.34 15.97
N MET A 284 4.78 -33.46 16.69
CA MET A 284 3.77 -33.57 17.75
C MET A 284 4.36 -33.18 19.12
N LEU A 285 4.99 -32.01 19.20
CA LEU A 285 5.59 -31.46 20.42
C LEU A 285 4.70 -30.36 21.00
N GLN A 286 4.90 -29.99 22.26
CA GLN A 286 4.26 -28.82 22.87
C GLN A 286 4.80 -27.52 22.21
N ASP A 287 4.02 -26.45 22.25
CA ASP A 287 4.30 -25.23 21.49
C ASP A 287 5.60 -24.54 21.89
N ASP A 288 5.91 -24.50 23.20
CA ASP A 288 7.19 -23.97 23.71
C ASP A 288 8.39 -24.80 23.26
N VAL A 289 8.25 -26.14 23.22
CA VAL A 289 9.30 -27.06 22.74
C VAL A 289 9.49 -26.90 21.23
N VAL A 290 8.41 -26.74 20.47
CA VAL A 290 8.47 -26.50 19.03
C VAL A 290 9.21 -25.20 18.71
N LEU A 291 8.92 -24.12 19.43
CA LEU A 291 9.60 -22.84 19.21
C LEU A 291 11.10 -22.91 19.53
N LEU A 292 11.48 -23.52 20.66
CA LEU A 292 12.88 -23.74 21.02
C LEU A 292 13.62 -24.60 19.97
N ALA A 293 12.95 -25.67 19.49
CA ALA A 293 13.51 -26.50 18.43
C ALA A 293 13.66 -25.74 17.13
N TYR A 294 12.66 -24.93 16.76
CA TYR A 294 12.70 -24.10 15.56
C TYR A 294 13.87 -23.10 15.62
N GLU A 295 14.01 -22.36 16.72
CA GLU A 295 15.11 -21.39 16.88
C GLU A 295 16.47 -22.07 16.76
N SER A 296 16.66 -23.20 17.45
CA SER A 296 17.91 -23.96 17.38
C SER A 296 18.23 -24.50 15.98
N MET A 297 17.21 -25.03 15.28
CA MET A 297 17.38 -25.52 13.91
C MET A 297 17.62 -24.35 12.93
N ALA A 298 16.87 -23.25 13.08
CA ALA A 298 17.02 -22.07 12.24
C ALA A 298 18.42 -21.47 12.37
N GLU A 299 18.96 -21.34 13.58
CA GLU A 299 20.32 -20.84 13.80
C GLU A 299 21.38 -21.76 13.17
N LYS A 300 21.21 -23.08 13.29
CA LYS A 300 22.13 -24.06 12.68
C LYS A 300 22.10 -24.05 11.15
N GLU A 301 20.92 -23.78 10.57
CA GLU A 301 20.71 -23.75 9.14
C GLU A 301 20.94 -22.36 8.51
N MET A 302 21.25 -21.36 9.35
CA MET A 302 21.49 -20.00 8.90
C MET A 302 22.72 -19.99 7.97
N PRO A 303 22.59 -19.45 6.75
CA PRO A 303 23.76 -19.26 5.88
C PRO A 303 24.66 -18.16 6.43
N ASP A 304 25.78 -17.92 5.78
CA ASP A 304 26.60 -16.73 6.00
C ASP A 304 25.76 -15.48 5.65
N LEU A 305 25.41 -14.70 6.68
CA LEU A 305 24.53 -13.54 6.55
C LEU A 305 25.22 -12.37 5.85
N ASP A 306 26.53 -12.20 6.05
CA ASP A 306 27.27 -11.13 5.38
C ASP A 306 27.41 -11.46 3.89
N ALA A 307 27.72 -12.71 3.53
CA ALA A 307 27.74 -13.14 2.13
C ALA A 307 26.35 -13.03 1.47
N SER A 308 25.28 -13.28 2.22
CA SER A 308 23.89 -13.10 1.74
C SER A 308 23.58 -11.61 1.46
N LEU A 309 24.03 -10.71 2.33
CA LEU A 309 23.90 -9.28 2.11
C LEU A 309 24.73 -8.80 0.92
N ASP A 310 25.97 -9.28 0.78
CA ASP A 310 26.82 -8.94 -0.36
C ASP A 310 26.20 -9.37 -1.69
N ALA A 311 25.52 -10.51 -1.72
CA ALA A 311 24.76 -10.96 -2.88
C ALA A 311 23.59 -10.03 -3.21
N ASP A 312 22.81 -9.61 -2.22
CA ASP A 312 21.72 -8.63 -2.41
C ASP A 312 22.28 -7.30 -2.93
N VAL A 313 23.39 -6.79 -2.37
CA VAL A 313 24.06 -5.55 -2.81
C VAL A 313 24.53 -5.66 -4.26
N ALA A 314 25.09 -6.79 -4.65
CA ALA A 314 25.50 -7.02 -6.04
C ALA A 314 24.32 -6.95 -7.00
N VAL A 315 23.18 -7.55 -6.63
CA VAL A 315 21.93 -7.46 -7.40
C VAL A 315 21.44 -6.02 -7.50
N TRP A 316 21.39 -5.27 -6.39
CA TRP A 316 20.94 -3.86 -6.41
C TRP A 316 21.84 -2.98 -7.28
N ARG A 317 23.17 -3.17 -7.24
CA ARG A 317 24.09 -2.43 -8.11
C ARG A 317 23.90 -2.76 -9.59
N GLN A 318 23.59 -4.03 -9.91
CA GLN A 318 23.27 -4.42 -11.27
C GLN A 318 21.94 -3.81 -11.74
N LEU A 319 20.93 -3.75 -10.86
CA LEU A 319 19.69 -3.05 -11.14
C LEU A 319 19.96 -1.57 -11.43
N ASP A 320 20.76 -0.90 -10.60
CA ASP A 320 21.14 0.51 -10.80
C ASP A 320 21.91 0.75 -12.11
N ALA A 321 22.68 -0.23 -12.58
CA ALA A 321 23.39 -0.12 -13.84
C ALA A 321 22.47 -0.23 -15.08
N THR A 322 21.29 -0.84 -14.92
CA THR A 322 20.37 -1.13 -16.03
C THR A 322 19.05 -0.35 -15.97
N ASN A 323 18.83 0.37 -14.89
CA ASN A 323 17.61 1.18 -14.68
C ASN A 323 17.96 2.67 -14.58
N ASP A 324 16.95 3.51 -14.80
CA ASP A 324 17.09 4.96 -14.71
C ASP A 324 16.96 5.43 -13.25
N VAL A 325 16.13 4.74 -12.46
CA VAL A 325 15.96 4.94 -11.01
C VAL A 325 16.97 4.08 -10.24
N ARG A 326 17.62 4.67 -9.23
CA ARG A 326 18.68 4.05 -8.45
C ARG A 326 18.28 3.79 -7.01
N VAL A 327 18.65 2.61 -6.47
CA VAL A 327 18.23 2.17 -5.13
C VAL A 327 19.35 1.59 -4.26
N ALA A 328 20.45 1.12 -4.83
CA ALA A 328 21.47 0.35 -4.13
C ALA A 328 22.07 1.09 -2.93
N ASP A 329 22.63 2.26 -3.18
CA ASP A 329 23.31 3.04 -2.12
C ASP A 329 22.31 3.51 -1.06
N PHE A 330 21.07 3.86 -1.46
CA PHE A 330 20.03 4.24 -0.52
C PHE A 330 19.65 3.09 0.41
N ILE A 331 19.39 1.90 -0.14
CA ILE A 331 19.02 0.72 0.66
C ILE A 331 20.18 0.37 1.59
N LEU A 332 21.41 0.27 1.08
CA LEU A 332 22.59 -0.10 1.86
C LEU A 332 22.86 0.86 3.02
N ALA A 333 22.71 2.16 2.79
CA ALA A 333 22.92 3.17 3.81
C ALA A 333 21.87 3.19 4.92
N ASN A 334 20.66 2.71 4.63
CA ASN A 334 19.50 2.92 5.50
C ASN A 334 18.90 1.64 6.10
N PHE A 335 19.12 0.43 5.57
CA PHE A 335 18.39 -0.77 6.01
C PHE A 335 18.58 -1.12 7.50
N ARG A 336 19.69 -0.67 8.12
CA ARG A 336 19.90 -0.84 9.56
C ARG A 336 19.12 0.17 10.40
N ARG A 337 18.81 1.36 9.85
CA ARG A 337 18.15 2.45 10.56
C ARG A 337 16.65 2.45 10.43
N GLN A 338 16.14 1.95 9.31
CA GLN A 338 14.71 1.91 9.00
C GLN A 338 14.36 0.68 8.17
N ARG A 339 13.11 0.27 8.26
CA ARG A 339 12.62 -0.93 7.57
C ARG A 339 12.43 -0.67 6.09
N MET A 340 13.35 -1.17 5.25
CA MET A 340 13.32 -1.01 3.79
C MET A 340 12.33 -1.95 3.10
N PHE A 341 12.14 -3.17 3.65
CA PHE A 341 11.29 -4.20 3.07
C PHE A 341 10.35 -4.78 4.12
N LEU A 342 9.15 -5.14 3.69
CA LEU A 342 8.14 -5.81 4.50
C LEU A 342 8.21 -7.35 4.37
N ALA A 343 8.69 -7.82 3.23
CA ALA A 343 9.05 -9.19 2.89
C ALA A 343 10.06 -9.10 1.72
N PRO A 344 10.74 -10.18 1.30
CA PRO A 344 11.81 -10.09 0.30
C PRO A 344 11.50 -9.26 -0.95
N PRO A 345 10.33 -9.44 -1.64
CA PRO A 345 10.00 -8.63 -2.81
C PRO A 345 9.13 -7.42 -2.49
N LEU A 346 8.75 -7.21 -1.22
CA LEU A 346 7.79 -6.17 -0.85
C LEU A 346 8.52 -4.95 -0.28
N ALA A 347 8.69 -3.94 -1.12
CA ALA A 347 9.28 -2.67 -0.72
C ALA A 347 8.43 -1.97 0.36
N GLY A 348 9.08 -1.42 1.38
CA GLY A 348 8.48 -0.57 2.38
C GLY A 348 8.34 0.88 1.88
N SER A 349 7.67 1.72 2.69
CA SER A 349 7.41 3.13 2.35
C SER A 349 8.68 3.92 2.04
N ALA A 350 9.80 3.63 2.71
CA ALA A 350 11.06 4.33 2.49
C ALA A 350 11.64 4.06 1.09
N VAL A 351 11.61 2.82 0.61
CA VAL A 351 12.07 2.47 -0.75
C VAL A 351 11.11 3.05 -1.78
N LEU A 352 9.80 2.92 -1.56
CA LEU A 352 8.77 3.50 -2.42
C LEU A 352 8.95 5.02 -2.53
N ARG A 353 9.16 5.71 -1.41
CA ARG A 353 9.42 7.15 -1.37
C ARG A 353 10.66 7.53 -2.19
N HIS A 354 11.77 6.85 -1.96
CA HIS A 354 13.03 7.12 -2.65
C HIS A 354 12.92 6.95 -4.18
N ILE A 355 12.15 5.97 -4.63
CA ILE A 355 11.86 5.75 -6.05
C ILE A 355 11.01 6.91 -6.60
N ILE A 356 9.92 7.27 -5.91
CA ILE A 356 9.03 8.35 -6.34
C ILE A 356 9.76 9.69 -6.35
N ASP A 357 10.65 9.97 -5.39
CA ASP A 357 11.45 11.20 -5.36
C ASP A 357 12.28 11.38 -6.63
N GLN A 358 12.78 10.29 -7.23
CA GLN A 358 13.48 10.36 -8.50
C GLN A 358 12.53 10.54 -9.69
N LEU A 359 11.36 9.90 -9.65
CA LEU A 359 10.36 9.97 -10.71
C LEU A 359 9.71 11.36 -10.82
N ILE A 360 9.51 12.07 -9.71
CA ILE A 360 8.95 13.42 -9.72
C ILE A 360 9.94 14.46 -10.27
N GLU A 361 11.22 14.13 -10.38
CA GLU A 361 12.25 14.96 -10.99
C GLU A 361 12.33 14.81 -12.51
N THR A 362 11.57 13.88 -13.12
CA THR A 362 11.56 13.69 -14.58
C THR A 362 10.98 14.90 -15.30
N PRO A 363 11.44 15.19 -16.53
CA PRO A 363 11.00 16.38 -17.28
C PRO A 363 9.48 16.44 -17.44
N ALA A 364 8.83 15.32 -17.71
CA ALA A 364 7.38 15.26 -17.92
C ALA A 364 6.60 15.65 -16.65
N ILE A 365 7.02 15.18 -15.46
CA ILE A 365 6.38 15.56 -14.20
C ILE A 365 6.68 17.01 -13.85
N ARG A 366 7.94 17.47 -14.00
CA ARG A 366 8.35 18.85 -13.72
C ARG A 366 7.65 19.89 -14.58
N ALA A 367 7.26 19.53 -15.79
CA ALA A 367 6.46 20.38 -16.64
C ALA A 367 5.05 20.66 -16.09
N VAL A 368 4.56 19.77 -15.23
CA VAL A 368 3.20 19.82 -14.66
C VAL A 368 3.19 20.37 -13.25
N ALA A 369 4.15 19.99 -12.42
CA ALA A 369 4.15 20.34 -11.00
C ALA A 369 5.58 20.53 -10.45
N SER A 370 5.71 21.32 -9.39
CA SER A 370 6.98 21.50 -8.68
C SER A 370 7.33 20.24 -7.88
N PRO A 371 8.54 19.67 -8.01
CA PRO A 371 8.96 18.55 -7.18
C PRO A 371 8.86 18.82 -5.67
N ALA A 372 9.12 20.07 -5.23
CA ALA A 372 9.03 20.44 -3.81
C ALA A 372 7.58 20.39 -3.28
N ASP A 373 6.60 20.70 -4.11
CA ASP A 373 5.19 20.61 -3.73
C ASP A 373 4.73 19.15 -3.66
N LEU A 374 5.15 18.35 -4.64
CA LEU A 374 4.90 16.91 -4.67
C LEU A 374 5.55 16.20 -3.48
N ALA A 375 6.79 16.55 -3.12
CA ALA A 375 7.52 15.95 -2.00
C ALA A 375 6.81 16.17 -0.65
N ARG A 376 6.24 17.36 -0.42
CA ARG A 376 5.48 17.65 0.82
C ARG A 376 4.21 16.81 0.93
N GLU A 377 3.49 16.63 -0.17
CA GLU A 377 2.28 15.80 -0.17
C GLU A 377 2.61 14.30 -0.05
N LEU A 378 3.72 13.87 -0.66
CA LEU A 378 4.25 12.51 -0.49
C LEU A 378 4.62 12.19 0.95
N ASP A 379 5.23 13.13 1.71
CA ASP A 379 5.52 12.93 3.14
C ASP A 379 4.24 12.63 3.90
N PHE A 380 3.17 13.36 3.61
CA PHE A 380 1.88 13.14 4.23
C PHE A 380 1.26 11.78 3.84
N LEU A 381 1.18 11.48 2.53
CA LEU A 381 0.58 10.24 2.03
C LEU A 381 1.33 9.00 2.51
N LEU A 382 2.65 9.04 2.58
CA LEU A 382 3.48 7.89 2.95
C LEU A 382 3.68 7.75 4.47
N SER A 383 3.41 8.76 5.28
CA SER A 383 3.47 8.67 6.75
C SER A 383 2.45 7.69 7.32
N GLY A 384 1.27 7.57 6.69
CA GLY A 384 0.22 6.61 7.03
C GLY A 384 0.16 5.38 6.10
N TYR A 385 1.15 5.24 5.21
CA TYR A 385 1.09 4.23 4.15
C TYR A 385 1.32 2.82 4.67
N VAL A 386 0.27 2.04 4.66
CA VAL A 386 0.27 0.61 4.95
C VAL A 386 0.39 -0.15 3.61
N GLY A 387 1.61 -0.23 3.07
CA GLY A 387 1.86 -0.72 1.71
C GLY A 387 1.41 -2.17 1.43
N HIS A 388 1.42 -3.04 2.44
CA HIS A 388 1.00 -4.44 2.31
C HIS A 388 0.43 -4.95 3.64
N TRP A 389 -0.52 -5.88 3.53
CA TRP A 389 -1.12 -6.59 4.67
C TRP A 389 -0.20 -7.68 5.26
N GLN A 390 0.96 -7.88 4.66
CA GLN A 390 1.91 -8.96 4.99
C GLN A 390 3.26 -8.36 5.31
N GLU A 391 3.63 -8.48 6.56
CA GLU A 391 4.95 -8.12 7.06
C GLU A 391 5.61 -9.39 7.57
N LEU A 392 6.54 -9.91 6.79
CA LEU A 392 7.25 -11.12 7.20
C LEU A 392 8.15 -10.81 8.40
N PRO A 393 7.99 -11.53 9.52
CA PRO A 393 8.82 -11.34 10.69
C PRO A 393 10.31 -11.58 10.41
N ILE A 394 11.16 -10.82 11.10
CA ILE A 394 12.62 -11.00 11.04
C ILE A 394 13.03 -11.91 12.19
N HIS A 395 13.84 -12.93 11.87
CA HIS A 395 14.40 -13.82 12.90
C HIS A 395 15.28 -13.02 13.87
N PRO A 396 15.14 -13.18 15.21
CA PRO A 396 15.91 -12.43 16.20
C PRO A 396 17.44 -12.48 16.00
N HIS A 397 17.97 -13.62 15.59
CA HIS A 397 19.39 -13.79 15.29
C HIS A 397 19.83 -12.84 14.15
N ILE A 398 19.06 -12.76 13.07
CA ILE A 398 19.33 -11.90 11.90
C ILE A 398 19.30 -10.43 12.29
N ALA A 399 18.28 -10.05 13.06
CA ALA A 399 18.14 -8.68 13.52
C ALA A 399 19.33 -8.21 14.38
N ARG A 400 19.80 -9.08 15.27
CA ARG A 400 21.00 -8.82 16.10
C ARG A 400 22.29 -8.79 15.25
N HIS A 401 22.45 -9.75 14.32
CA HIS A 401 23.63 -9.82 13.45
C HIS A 401 23.82 -8.52 12.65
N PHE A 402 22.76 -8.04 11.99
CA PHE A 402 22.83 -6.80 11.22
C PHE A 402 22.71 -5.52 12.05
N GLY A 403 22.42 -5.61 13.35
CA GLY A 403 22.24 -4.44 14.23
C GLY A 403 21.09 -3.56 13.78
N LEU A 404 19.92 -4.16 13.50
CA LEU A 404 18.74 -3.43 13.01
C LEU A 404 18.17 -2.53 14.12
N GLN A 405 18.31 -1.22 13.99
CA GLN A 405 17.92 -0.24 15.01
C GLN A 405 16.39 -0.08 15.15
N TRP A 406 15.65 -0.42 14.12
CA TRP A 406 14.19 -0.38 14.09
C TRP A 406 13.52 -1.66 14.60
N TRP A 407 14.31 -2.71 14.84
CA TRP A 407 13.83 -3.97 15.37
C TRP A 407 13.99 -4.02 16.91
N GLN A 408 13.01 -4.64 17.60
CA GLN A 408 13.11 -4.93 19.04
C GLN A 408 12.44 -6.27 19.35
N PRO A 409 12.85 -6.97 20.42
CA PRO A 409 12.16 -8.16 20.91
C PRO A 409 10.67 -7.88 21.14
N GLY A 410 9.81 -8.82 20.74
CA GLY A 410 8.37 -8.67 20.87
C GLY A 410 7.72 -7.72 19.85
N MET A 411 8.49 -7.22 18.88
CA MET A 411 7.94 -6.44 17.78
C MET A 411 6.82 -7.22 17.09
N ARG A 412 5.72 -6.53 16.78
CA ARG A 412 4.56 -7.13 16.12
C ARG A 412 4.57 -6.83 14.62
N TYR A 413 4.12 -7.81 13.85
CA TYR A 413 4.08 -7.79 12.39
C TYR A 413 2.65 -8.02 11.92
N ARG A 414 2.22 -7.30 10.91
CA ARG A 414 0.88 -7.48 10.32
C ARG A 414 0.87 -8.68 9.38
N TRP A 415 -0.12 -9.55 9.56
CA TRP A 415 -0.33 -10.72 8.71
C TRP A 415 -1.82 -10.95 8.48
N PHE A 416 -2.35 -10.49 7.35
CA PHE A 416 -3.76 -10.61 6.96
C PHE A 416 -4.78 -10.21 8.05
N GLY A 417 -4.61 -9.13 8.72
CA GLY A 417 -5.53 -8.66 9.76
C GLY A 417 -5.22 -9.20 11.16
N ASN A 418 -4.16 -10.01 11.30
CA ASN A 418 -3.57 -10.35 12.59
C ASN A 418 -2.35 -9.46 12.84
N SER A 419 -1.99 -9.33 14.10
CA SER A 419 -0.76 -8.68 14.54
C SER A 419 -0.01 -9.67 15.42
N TRP A 420 1.08 -10.24 14.92
CA TRP A 420 1.82 -11.33 15.57
C TRP A 420 3.26 -10.91 15.88
N THR A 421 3.81 -11.42 16.98
CA THR A 421 5.26 -11.43 17.20
C THR A 421 5.93 -12.43 16.26
N PHE A 422 7.26 -12.46 16.25
CA PHE A 422 8.00 -13.48 15.50
C PHE A 422 7.62 -14.90 15.97
N GLU A 423 7.57 -15.12 17.27
CA GLU A 423 7.25 -16.41 17.88
C GLU A 423 5.80 -16.86 17.56
N GLU A 424 4.84 -15.94 17.69
CA GLU A 424 3.43 -16.19 17.32
C GLU A 424 3.31 -16.54 15.82
N TYR A 425 4.00 -15.81 14.94
CA TYR A 425 4.02 -16.12 13.52
C TYR A 425 4.63 -17.48 13.22
N ALA A 426 5.82 -17.78 13.78
CA ALA A 426 6.52 -19.03 13.57
C ALA A 426 5.67 -20.23 14.02
N LEU A 427 5.05 -20.14 15.18
CA LEU A 427 4.17 -21.18 15.70
C LEU A 427 2.94 -21.40 14.81
N ASN A 428 2.25 -20.31 14.43
CA ASN A 428 1.11 -20.38 13.51
C ASN A 428 1.49 -20.96 12.15
N TYR A 429 2.67 -20.61 11.63
CA TYR A 429 3.18 -21.15 10.38
C TYR A 429 3.50 -22.65 10.49
N ILE A 430 4.21 -23.08 11.53
CA ILE A 430 4.56 -24.49 11.75
C ILE A 430 3.30 -25.35 11.92
N ARG A 431 2.33 -24.88 12.72
CA ARG A 431 1.07 -25.56 13.02
C ARG A 431 0.05 -25.51 11.89
N TRP A 432 0.27 -24.64 10.90
CA TRP A 432 -0.67 -24.51 9.79
C TRP A 432 -0.82 -25.82 9.04
N ASN A 433 -2.06 -26.21 8.83
CA ASN A 433 -2.42 -27.36 8.03
C ASN A 433 -3.33 -26.92 6.89
N ALA A 434 -2.80 -26.93 5.66
CA ALA A 434 -3.54 -26.55 4.45
C ALA A 434 -4.77 -27.45 4.16
N TRP A 435 -4.80 -28.63 4.73
CA TRP A 435 -5.83 -29.65 4.50
C TRP A 435 -6.95 -29.63 5.56
N ARG A 436 -6.85 -28.78 6.57
CA ARG A 436 -7.89 -28.57 7.58
C ARG A 436 -8.41 -27.13 7.45
N PRO A 437 -9.70 -26.96 7.02
CA PRO A 437 -10.32 -25.65 6.91
C PRO A 437 -10.46 -24.95 8.27
#